data_6de9d336ccbfc7877d40a9b5eff19421
#
_entry.id   6de9d336ccbfc7877d40a9b5eff19421
#
_cell.length_a   1.000
_cell.length_b   1.000
_cell.length_c   1.000
_cell.angle_alpha   90.00
_cell.angle_beta   90.00
_cell.angle_gamma   90.00
#
_symmetry.space_group_name_H-M   'P 1'
#
loop_
_entity.id
_entity.type
_entity.pdbx_description
1 polymer ?
#
loop_
_entity_poly.entity_id
_entity_poly.type
_entity_poly.pdbx_seq_one_letter_code
_entity_poly.pdbx_strand_id
1 'polypeptide(L)'
;MGIAGFEITVLADQSKTDGYEIFQQSGPAGTGPSPHSHPWDESFYVISGTVLCGVGEEESLATPGTLIHVPGNTSHWYTFGEEGGEMVSMTSAGNASEMYEDLARSDTDRSKFGAIAGKHGQEYR
;
A
#
# COMPACT_ATOMS: atom_id res chain seq x y z
N MET A 1 -2.86 10.23 6.39
CA MET A 1 -4.20 9.56 6.47
C MET A 1 -4.06 8.23 7.17
N GLY A 2 -4.88 7.99 8.17
CA GLY A 2 -4.94 6.70 8.86
C GLY A 2 -5.85 5.73 8.12
N ILE A 3 -5.35 4.52 7.84
CA ILE A 3 -6.10 3.45 7.19
C ILE A 3 -5.75 2.14 7.91
N ALA A 4 -6.75 1.50 8.52
CA ALA A 4 -6.58 0.19 9.18
C ALA A 4 -5.39 0.12 10.15
N GLY A 5 -5.09 1.23 10.84
CA GLY A 5 -4.04 1.31 11.85
C GLY A 5 -2.67 1.74 11.34
N PHE A 6 -2.49 1.93 10.04
CA PHE A 6 -1.25 2.48 9.49
C PHE A 6 -1.50 3.84 8.83
N GLU A 7 -0.43 4.58 8.52
CA GLU A 7 -0.51 5.92 7.97
C GLU A 7 -0.02 5.93 6.52
N ILE A 8 -0.73 6.67 5.66
CA ILE A 8 -0.32 6.96 4.29
C ILE A 8 -0.31 8.47 4.09
N THR A 9 0.78 9.00 3.53
CA THR A 9 0.90 10.39 3.12
C THR A 9 1.13 10.44 1.62
N VAL A 10 0.32 11.22 0.90
CA VAL A 10 0.51 11.43 -0.54
C VAL A 10 1.61 12.47 -0.72
N LEU A 11 2.73 12.06 -1.32
CA LEU A 11 3.86 12.95 -1.61
C LEU A 11 3.74 13.58 -2.99
N ALA A 12 3.27 12.82 -3.97
CA ALA A 12 2.99 13.31 -5.32
C ALA A 12 1.83 12.53 -5.91
N ASP A 13 0.77 13.21 -6.30
CA ASP A 13 -0.37 12.59 -6.97
C ASP A 13 -0.33 12.82 -8.49
N GLN A 14 -1.23 12.20 -9.24
CA GLN A 14 -1.27 12.28 -10.69
C GLN A 14 -1.51 13.70 -11.23
N SER A 15 -2.01 14.62 -10.42
CA SER A 15 -2.17 16.02 -10.85
C SER A 15 -0.83 16.74 -11.01
N LYS A 16 0.23 16.19 -10.43
CA LYS A 16 1.58 16.77 -10.42
C LYS A 16 2.60 15.97 -11.20
N THR A 17 2.26 14.78 -11.67
CA THR A 17 3.17 13.87 -12.35
C THR A 17 2.61 13.48 -13.71
N ASP A 18 3.42 12.79 -14.51
CA ASP A 18 2.98 12.22 -15.78
C ASP A 18 2.85 10.71 -15.63
N GLY A 19 1.77 10.28 -14.94
CA GLY A 19 1.37 8.88 -14.90
C GLY A 19 1.92 8.06 -13.74
N TYR A 20 2.30 8.68 -12.63
CA TYR A 20 2.67 7.94 -11.42
C TYR A 20 2.30 8.72 -10.16
N GLU A 21 2.30 8.02 -9.02
CA GLU A 21 2.09 8.63 -7.71
C GLU A 21 3.14 8.13 -6.72
N ILE A 22 3.46 8.93 -5.72
CA ILE A 22 4.43 8.58 -4.67
C ILE A 22 3.80 8.81 -3.31
N PHE A 23 3.98 7.84 -2.42
CA PHE A 23 3.42 7.84 -1.08
C PHE A 23 4.49 7.52 -0.05
N GLN A 24 4.32 8.03 1.16
CA GLN A 24 5.02 7.54 2.34
C GLN A 24 4.03 6.72 3.16
N GLN A 25 4.46 5.54 3.59
CA GLN A 25 3.65 4.65 4.40
C GLN A 25 4.42 4.25 5.65
N SER A 26 3.75 4.25 6.79
CA SER A 26 4.34 3.84 8.05
C SER A 26 3.28 3.25 8.96
N GLY A 27 3.71 2.40 9.89
CA GLY A 27 2.78 1.84 10.85
C GLY A 27 3.47 1.03 11.94
N PRO A 28 2.74 0.80 13.04
CA PRO A 28 3.21 -0.06 14.11
C PRO A 28 3.19 -1.53 13.69
N ALA A 29 3.83 -2.35 14.51
CA ALA A 29 3.92 -3.79 14.29
C ALA A 29 2.55 -4.40 14.01
N GLY A 30 2.49 -5.30 13.04
CA GLY A 30 1.29 -6.06 12.71
C GLY A 30 0.26 -5.34 11.84
N THR A 31 0.47 -4.07 11.49
CA THR A 31 -0.43 -3.33 10.60
C THR A 31 0.02 -3.44 9.16
N GLY A 32 -0.91 -3.33 8.24
CA GLY A 32 -0.69 -3.41 6.80
C GLY A 32 -1.89 -4.04 6.11
N PRO A 33 -1.98 -3.91 4.78
CA PRO A 33 -3.11 -4.45 4.04
C PRO A 33 -3.06 -5.97 3.92
N SER A 34 -4.22 -6.59 3.99
CA SER A 34 -4.40 -8.01 3.69
C SER A 34 -4.18 -8.28 2.20
N PRO A 35 -4.08 -9.56 1.78
CA PRO A 35 -3.87 -9.89 0.36
C PRO A 35 -4.89 -9.21 -0.55
N HIS A 36 -4.39 -8.55 -1.58
CA HIS A 36 -5.19 -7.81 -2.55
C HIS A 36 -4.44 -7.70 -3.88
N SER A 37 -5.12 -7.26 -4.92
CA SER A 37 -4.52 -6.94 -6.21
C SER A 37 -5.18 -5.69 -6.79
N HIS A 38 -4.47 -5.02 -7.69
CA HIS A 38 -4.96 -3.86 -8.42
C HIS A 38 -4.28 -3.79 -9.79
N PRO A 39 -4.88 -3.09 -10.76
CA PRO A 39 -4.32 -3.08 -12.12
C PRO A 39 -3.05 -2.27 -12.28
N TRP A 40 -2.74 -1.36 -11.38
CA TRP A 40 -1.50 -0.56 -11.45
C TRP A 40 -0.32 -1.29 -10.84
N ASP A 41 0.88 -0.94 -11.32
CA ASP A 41 2.14 -1.42 -10.73
C ASP A 41 2.42 -0.69 -9.42
N GLU A 42 3.12 -1.35 -8.52
CA GLU A 42 3.55 -0.74 -7.27
C GLU A 42 4.95 -1.18 -6.90
N SER A 43 5.75 -0.25 -6.39
CA SER A 43 7.07 -0.55 -5.83
C SER A 43 7.18 0.06 -4.44
N PHE A 44 7.83 -0.66 -3.52
CA PHE A 44 8.06 -0.20 -2.15
C PHE A 44 9.55 -0.16 -1.87
N TYR A 45 10.01 0.91 -1.27
CA TYR A 45 11.40 1.04 -0.79
C TYR A 45 11.38 1.23 0.72
N VAL A 46 11.96 0.27 1.45
CA VAL A 46 11.95 0.28 2.92
C VAL A 46 13.01 1.26 3.42
N ILE A 47 12.60 2.18 4.29
CA ILE A 47 13.45 3.23 4.87
C ILE A 47 13.90 2.84 6.27
N SER A 48 12.98 2.40 7.11
CA SER A 48 13.28 2.05 8.50
C SER A 48 12.39 0.90 8.98
N GLY A 49 12.83 0.21 10.04
CA GLY A 49 12.13 -0.96 10.55
C GLY A 49 12.20 -2.13 9.58
N THR A 50 11.19 -2.98 9.61
CA THR A 50 11.09 -4.13 8.71
C THR A 50 9.68 -4.25 8.15
N VAL A 51 9.57 -4.88 6.97
CA VAL A 51 8.30 -5.15 6.31
C VAL A 51 8.29 -6.60 5.87
N LEU A 52 7.39 -7.39 6.43
CA LEU A 52 7.12 -8.73 5.94
C LEU A 52 6.15 -8.61 4.78
N CYS A 53 6.46 -9.20 3.64
CA CYS A 53 5.65 -9.03 2.45
C CYS A 53 5.50 -10.31 1.64
N GLY A 54 4.39 -10.41 0.93
CA GLY A 54 4.12 -11.45 -0.04
C GLY A 54 3.78 -10.85 -1.39
N VAL A 55 4.39 -11.37 -2.44
CA VAL A 55 4.13 -11.00 -3.83
C VAL A 55 3.92 -12.29 -4.62
N GLY A 56 2.69 -12.52 -5.10
CA GLY A 56 2.34 -13.82 -5.65
C GLY A 56 2.49 -14.88 -4.58
N GLU A 57 3.31 -15.90 -4.85
CA GLU A 57 3.58 -17.00 -3.91
C GLU A 57 4.88 -16.80 -3.12
N GLU A 58 5.61 -15.72 -3.38
CA GLU A 58 6.88 -15.45 -2.70
C GLU A 58 6.68 -14.58 -1.47
N GLU A 59 7.29 -14.99 -0.35
CA GLU A 59 7.31 -14.23 0.89
C GLU A 59 8.73 -13.83 1.21
N SER A 60 8.91 -12.63 1.76
CA SER A 60 10.22 -12.14 2.16
C SER A 60 10.10 -11.14 3.31
N LEU A 61 11.19 -11.01 4.08
CA LEU A 61 11.34 -9.97 5.09
C LEU A 61 12.23 -8.88 4.50
N ALA A 62 11.66 -7.70 4.27
CA ALA A 62 12.38 -6.57 3.71
C ALA A 62 12.95 -5.70 4.83
N THR A 63 14.26 -5.43 4.71
CA THR A 63 15.00 -4.56 5.64
C THR A 63 15.28 -3.21 4.95
N PRO A 64 15.74 -2.18 5.70
CA PRO A 64 16.06 -0.89 5.09
C PRO A 64 16.98 -1.00 3.88
N GLY A 65 16.63 -0.30 2.81
CA GLY A 65 17.36 -0.36 1.54
C GLY A 65 16.86 -1.42 0.57
N THR A 66 15.82 -2.16 0.91
CA THR A 66 15.21 -3.17 0.03
C THR A 66 14.10 -2.56 -0.81
N LEU A 67 14.14 -2.83 -2.12
CA LEU A 67 13.05 -2.51 -3.04
C LEU A 67 12.23 -3.76 -3.30
N ILE A 68 10.91 -3.65 -3.16
CA ILE A 68 9.96 -4.70 -3.50
C ILE A 68 9.14 -4.20 -4.68
N HIS A 69 9.10 -4.97 -5.77
CA HIS A 69 8.31 -4.63 -6.94
C HIS A 69 7.10 -5.55 -7.07
N VAL A 70 5.93 -4.94 -7.29
CA VAL A 70 4.66 -5.65 -7.48
C VAL A 70 4.09 -5.28 -8.84
N PRO A 71 4.17 -6.18 -9.83
CA PRO A 71 3.51 -5.96 -11.12
C PRO A 71 2.00 -5.85 -10.97
N GLY A 72 1.36 -5.09 -11.85
CA GLY A 72 -0.10 -4.97 -11.86
C GLY A 72 -0.81 -6.32 -11.89
N ASN A 73 -1.95 -6.40 -11.24
CA ASN A 73 -2.79 -7.61 -11.15
C ASN A 73 -2.16 -8.79 -10.40
N THR A 74 -1.08 -8.55 -9.65
CA THR A 74 -0.45 -9.57 -8.82
C THR A 74 -0.94 -9.45 -7.39
N SER A 75 -1.39 -10.58 -6.81
CA SER A 75 -1.81 -10.61 -5.41
C SER A 75 -0.63 -10.32 -4.51
N HIS A 76 -0.78 -9.41 -3.57
CA HIS A 76 0.27 -9.03 -2.64
C HIS A 76 -0.30 -8.53 -1.32
N TRP A 77 0.55 -8.54 -0.31
CA TRP A 77 0.25 -8.07 1.02
C TRP A 77 1.56 -7.62 1.70
N TYR A 78 1.44 -6.81 2.72
CA TYR A 78 2.58 -6.52 3.59
C TYR A 78 2.11 -6.23 5.01
N THR A 79 3.02 -6.44 5.95
CA THR A 79 2.79 -6.21 7.37
C THR A 79 4.07 -5.61 7.97
N PHE A 80 3.93 -4.51 8.68
CA PHE A 80 5.07 -3.91 9.37
C PHE A 80 5.55 -4.84 10.49
N GLY A 81 6.86 -4.98 10.62
CA GLY A 81 7.50 -5.92 11.54
C GLY A 81 7.45 -5.45 13.00
N GLU A 82 8.16 -6.19 13.87
CA GLU A 82 8.06 -6.03 15.32
C GLU A 82 8.32 -4.61 15.84
N GLU A 83 9.17 -3.84 15.18
CA GLU A 83 9.50 -2.47 15.57
C GLU A 83 8.73 -1.42 14.75
N GLY A 84 7.72 -1.88 13.99
CA GLY A 84 7.08 -1.03 13.01
C GLY A 84 7.93 -0.90 11.77
N GLY A 85 7.54 0.00 10.87
CA GLY A 85 8.27 0.25 9.64
C GLY A 85 7.84 1.51 8.93
N GLU A 86 8.69 1.93 8.02
CA GLU A 86 8.44 3.08 7.14
C GLU A 86 8.97 2.76 5.75
N MET A 87 8.20 3.10 4.74
CA MET A 87 8.58 2.89 3.36
C MET A 87 8.01 3.98 2.45
N VAL A 88 8.67 4.18 1.31
CA VAL A 88 8.13 5.00 0.22
C VAL A 88 7.61 4.05 -0.84
N SER A 89 6.40 4.28 -1.32
CA SER A 89 5.83 3.50 -2.41
C SER A 89 5.58 4.37 -3.64
N MET A 90 5.66 3.75 -4.80
CA MET A 90 5.35 4.37 -6.08
C MET A 90 4.33 3.50 -6.80
N THR A 91 3.28 4.12 -7.32
CA THR A 91 2.29 3.43 -8.15
C THR A 91 2.30 4.01 -9.55
N SER A 92 2.02 3.18 -10.55
CA SER A 92 1.77 3.66 -11.90
C SER A 92 0.37 4.29 -11.99
N ALA A 93 -0.02 4.76 -13.17
CA ALA A 93 -1.31 5.41 -13.39
C ALA A 93 -2.48 4.52 -12.95
N GLY A 94 -3.37 5.05 -12.10
CA GLY A 94 -4.51 4.31 -11.55
C GLY A 94 -5.24 5.04 -10.45
N ASN A 95 -4.77 6.24 -10.07
CA ASN A 95 -5.38 7.08 -9.03
C ASN A 95 -5.50 6.39 -7.66
N ALA A 96 -4.48 5.65 -7.25
CA ALA A 96 -4.44 5.02 -5.93
C ALA A 96 -4.67 6.04 -4.81
N SER A 97 -4.22 7.29 -4.97
CA SER A 97 -4.44 8.36 -4.00
C SER A 97 -5.91 8.60 -3.70
N GLU A 98 -6.77 8.58 -4.72
CA GLU A 98 -8.21 8.75 -4.53
C GLU A 98 -8.81 7.57 -3.74
N MET A 99 -8.36 6.37 -4.02
CA MET A 99 -8.77 5.18 -3.27
C MET A 99 -8.37 5.30 -1.79
N TYR A 100 -7.14 5.69 -1.51
CA TYR A 100 -6.68 5.85 -0.14
C TYR A 100 -7.49 6.92 0.61
N GLU A 101 -7.83 8.03 -0.04
CA GLU A 101 -8.68 9.05 0.57
C GLU A 101 -10.07 8.51 0.92
N ASP A 102 -10.67 7.73 0.02
CA ASP A 102 -11.97 7.11 0.26
C ASP A 102 -11.91 6.11 1.41
N LEU A 103 -10.86 5.28 1.46
CA LEU A 103 -10.68 4.32 2.55
C LEU A 103 -10.48 5.04 3.89
N ALA A 104 -9.69 6.11 3.91
CA ALA A 104 -9.44 6.87 5.12
C ALA A 104 -10.71 7.52 5.67
N ARG A 105 -11.57 8.04 4.80
CA ARG A 105 -12.87 8.59 5.21
C ARG A 105 -13.78 7.55 5.83
N SER A 106 -13.61 6.28 5.51
CA SER A 106 -14.43 5.17 5.98
C SER A 106 -13.74 4.31 7.02
N ASP A 107 -12.63 4.78 7.61
CA ASP A 107 -11.84 3.98 8.56
C ASP A 107 -12.60 3.64 9.85
N THR A 108 -13.67 4.38 10.17
CA THR A 108 -14.56 4.06 11.30
C THR A 108 -15.49 2.87 11.02
N ASP A 109 -15.63 2.48 9.75
CA ASP A 109 -16.42 1.31 9.35
C ASP A 109 -15.66 0.54 8.25
N ARG A 110 -14.70 -0.27 8.67
CA ARG A 110 -13.83 -1.03 7.77
C ARG A 110 -14.56 -2.14 7.01
N SER A 111 -15.81 -2.46 7.38
CA SER A 111 -16.62 -3.40 6.61
C SER A 111 -16.90 -2.91 5.20
N LYS A 112 -16.76 -1.61 4.94
CA LYS A 112 -16.94 -0.99 3.62
C LYS A 112 -15.71 -1.02 2.73
N PHE A 113 -14.54 -1.42 3.26
CA PHE A 113 -13.27 -1.34 2.52
C PHE A 113 -13.28 -2.13 1.22
N GLY A 114 -13.85 -3.34 1.22
CA GLY A 114 -13.92 -4.15 0.00
C GLY A 114 -14.67 -3.46 -1.14
N ALA A 115 -15.84 -2.89 -0.85
CA ALA A 115 -16.65 -2.19 -1.85
C ALA A 115 -15.97 -0.90 -2.32
N ILE A 116 -15.38 -0.14 -1.41
CA ILE A 116 -14.67 1.11 -1.74
C ILE A 116 -13.47 0.81 -2.64
N ALA A 117 -12.62 -0.14 -2.25
CA ALA A 117 -11.45 -0.52 -3.04
C ALA A 117 -11.85 -1.04 -4.42
N GLY A 118 -12.94 -1.83 -4.49
CA GLY A 118 -13.46 -2.35 -5.76
C GLY A 118 -13.85 -1.27 -6.77
N LYS A 119 -14.36 -0.14 -6.29
CA LYS A 119 -14.69 1.00 -7.16
C LYS A 119 -13.45 1.58 -7.85
N HIS A 120 -12.28 1.42 -7.25
CA HIS A 120 -11.01 1.91 -7.78
C HIS A 120 -10.18 0.81 -8.45
N GLY A 121 -10.72 -0.41 -8.56
CA GLY A 121 -10.06 -1.53 -9.23
C GLY A 121 -9.22 -2.42 -8.32
N GLN A 122 -9.21 -2.17 -7.01
CA GLN A 122 -8.51 -3.04 -6.06
C GLN A 122 -9.43 -4.14 -5.55
N GLU A 123 -8.94 -5.38 -5.60
CA GLU A 123 -9.67 -6.55 -5.12
C GLU A 123 -8.93 -7.18 -3.94
N TYR A 124 -9.65 -7.46 -2.86
CA TYR A 124 -9.13 -8.24 -1.73
C TYR A 124 -9.23 -9.73 -2.04
N ARG A 125 -8.24 -10.48 -1.57
CA ARG A 125 -8.09 -11.90 -1.86
C ARG A 125 -8.12 -12.74 -0.59
#